data_5bc3edc4937b4d4f06520ed5127d6ebe
#
_entry.id   5bc3edc4937b4d4f06520ed5127d6ebe
#
_cell.length_a   1.000
_cell.length_b   1.000
_cell.length_c   1.000
_cell.angle_alpha   90.00
_cell.angle_beta   90.00
_cell.angle_gamma   90.00
#
_symmetry.space_group_name_H-M   'P 1'
#
loop_
_entity.id
_entity.type
_entity.pdbx_description
1 polymer ?
#
loop_
_entity_poly.entity_id
_entity_poly.type
_entity_poly.pdbx_seq_one_letter_code
_entity_poly.pdbx_strand_id
1 'polypeptide(L)'
;AWEFVCAFTPGNEPAWHHDLDEAIPVLSLHRWLGLPDMVYLAGIRRYLLLTWRLHGDFSPYDGTDLLIFESPEPWGPFSLVYFEEFWEGKEFNPYCPRVPLKWMEEDGITGWLQFSGSWGELRKAQHYYRSNIRRFSLKMQ
;
A
#
# COMPACT_ATOMS: atom_id res chain seq x y z
N ALA A 1 0.35 19.52 -17.49
CA ALA A 1 -1.04 19.22 -17.16
C ALA A 1 -1.12 17.85 -16.52
N TRP A 2 -2.11 17.63 -15.66
CA TRP A 2 -2.41 16.30 -15.11
C TRP A 2 -3.25 15.52 -16.12
N GLU A 3 -3.03 14.21 -16.16
CA GLU A 3 -3.81 13.25 -16.94
C GLU A 3 -4.22 12.10 -16.05
N PHE A 4 -5.42 11.59 -16.27
CA PHE A 4 -6.03 10.51 -15.49
C PHE A 4 -6.35 9.33 -16.41
N VAL A 5 -6.23 8.12 -15.91
CA VAL A 5 -6.66 6.93 -16.63
C VAL A 5 -8.19 6.96 -16.73
N CYS A 6 -8.74 6.91 -17.94
CA CYS A 6 -10.17 6.95 -18.19
C CYS A 6 -10.73 5.66 -18.82
N ALA A 7 -9.86 4.81 -19.37
CA ALA A 7 -10.23 3.52 -19.92
C ALA A 7 -9.00 2.62 -20.04
N PHE A 8 -9.24 1.33 -20.33
CA PHE A 8 -8.20 0.39 -20.74
C PHE A 8 -8.54 -0.24 -22.09
N THR A 9 -7.55 -0.42 -22.93
CA THR A 9 -7.66 -1.25 -24.13
C THR A 9 -7.72 -2.74 -23.75
N PRO A 10 -8.11 -3.65 -24.69
CA PRO A 10 -8.01 -5.10 -24.46
C PRO A 10 -6.60 -5.59 -24.11
N GLY A 11 -5.56 -4.83 -24.47
CA GLY A 11 -4.16 -5.09 -24.13
C GLY A 11 -3.71 -4.51 -22.79
N ASN A 12 -4.62 -3.97 -21.99
CA ASN A 12 -4.35 -3.30 -20.70
C ASN A 12 -3.54 -2.00 -20.84
N GLU A 13 -3.53 -1.38 -22.02
CA GLU A 13 -2.92 -0.07 -22.19
C GLU A 13 -3.90 1.00 -21.74
N PRO A 14 -3.48 2.00 -20.92
CA PRO A 14 -4.35 3.04 -20.43
C PRO A 14 -4.65 4.08 -21.51
N ALA A 15 -5.90 4.53 -21.55
CA ALA A 15 -6.28 5.77 -22.21
C ALA A 15 -6.30 6.90 -21.19
N TRP A 16 -5.78 8.06 -21.55
CA TRP A 16 -5.58 9.19 -20.67
C TRP A 16 -6.54 10.34 -21.01
N HIS A 17 -7.04 11.02 -19.99
CA HIS A 17 -7.89 12.18 -20.12
C HIS A 17 -7.52 13.27 -19.09
N HIS A 18 -7.75 14.55 -19.44
CA HIS A 18 -7.45 15.66 -18.54
C HIS A 18 -8.55 15.95 -17.51
N ASP A 19 -9.75 15.44 -17.76
CA ASP A 19 -10.88 15.63 -16.86
C ASP A 19 -10.89 14.56 -15.76
N LEU A 20 -10.93 15.00 -14.51
CA LEU A 20 -10.98 14.10 -13.35
C LEU A 20 -12.30 13.32 -13.30
N ASP A 21 -13.38 13.89 -13.82
CA ASP A 21 -14.70 13.23 -13.82
C ASP A 21 -14.74 11.99 -14.74
N GLU A 22 -13.80 11.91 -15.69
CA GLU A 22 -13.62 10.74 -16.56
C GLU A 22 -12.67 9.68 -15.96
N ALA A 23 -12.06 9.96 -14.81
CA ALA A 23 -11.11 9.05 -14.20
C ALA A 23 -11.75 7.77 -13.71
N ILE A 24 -11.09 6.64 -14.00
CA ILE A 24 -11.47 5.33 -13.47
C ILE A 24 -10.42 4.83 -12.48
N PRO A 25 -10.81 4.06 -11.46
CA PRO A 25 -9.85 3.48 -10.53
C PRO A 25 -9.00 2.40 -11.21
N VAL A 26 -7.69 2.46 -11.03
CA VAL A 26 -6.75 1.42 -11.48
C VAL A 26 -6.79 0.17 -10.59
N LEU A 27 -7.21 0.32 -9.34
CA LEU A 27 -7.47 -0.75 -8.40
C LEU A 27 -8.70 -0.39 -7.57
N SER A 28 -9.66 -1.31 -7.49
CA SER A 28 -10.85 -1.16 -6.67
C SER A 28 -11.02 -2.39 -5.79
N LEU A 29 -11.11 -2.18 -4.49
CA LEU A 29 -11.46 -3.19 -3.52
C LEU A 29 -12.74 -2.78 -2.82
N HIS A 30 -13.67 -3.73 -2.68
CA HIS A 30 -14.87 -3.47 -1.90
C HIS A 30 -14.46 -3.19 -0.46
N ARG A 31 -14.76 -1.98 -0.02
CA ARG A 31 -14.64 -1.45 1.33
C ARG A 31 -13.26 -1.02 1.83
N TRP A 32 -12.15 -1.02 1.22
CA TRP A 32 -10.99 -0.60 2.00
C TRP A 32 -9.67 -0.51 1.23
N LEU A 33 -9.39 0.65 0.71
CA LEU A 33 -8.02 1.05 0.41
C LEU A 33 -7.72 2.29 1.26
N GLY A 34 -6.86 2.14 2.24
CA GLY A 34 -6.25 3.28 2.92
C GLY A 34 -5.29 4.02 1.96
N LEU A 35 -4.69 5.10 2.45
CA LEU A 35 -3.73 5.90 1.67
C LEU A 35 -2.63 5.00 1.08
N PRO A 36 -2.62 4.75 -0.23
CA PRO A 36 -1.64 3.89 -0.86
C PRO A 36 -0.32 4.60 -1.09
N ASP A 37 0.75 3.82 -1.12
CA ASP A 37 2.05 4.21 -1.66
C ASP A 37 2.42 3.27 -2.80
N MET A 38 2.99 3.81 -3.88
CA MET A 38 3.41 3.00 -5.02
C MET A 38 4.89 3.22 -5.29
N VAL A 39 5.62 2.13 -5.44
CA VAL A 39 7.05 2.16 -5.66
C VAL A 39 7.44 1.19 -6.78
N TYR A 40 8.35 1.61 -7.66
CA TYR A 40 8.97 0.72 -8.66
C TYR A 40 10.25 0.13 -8.11
N LEU A 41 10.31 -1.19 -8.01
CA LEU A 41 11.51 -1.93 -7.61
C LEU A 41 12.26 -2.44 -8.84
N ALA A 42 13.34 -1.74 -9.20
CA ALA A 42 14.12 -2.06 -10.40
C ALA A 42 14.74 -3.47 -10.35
N GLY A 43 15.11 -3.96 -9.15
CA GLY A 43 15.68 -5.29 -8.95
C GLY A 43 14.78 -6.42 -9.40
N ILE A 44 13.46 -6.27 -9.26
CA ILE A 44 12.47 -7.26 -9.69
C ILE A 44 11.63 -6.81 -10.89
N ARG A 45 11.81 -5.56 -11.34
CA ARG A 45 11.09 -4.95 -12.45
C ARG A 45 9.56 -4.99 -12.24
N ARG A 46 9.12 -4.61 -11.03
CA ARG A 46 7.71 -4.57 -10.64
C ARG A 46 7.39 -3.30 -9.88
N TYR A 47 6.16 -2.87 -10.02
CA TYR A 47 5.55 -1.90 -9.14
C TYR A 47 4.96 -2.63 -7.94
N LEU A 48 5.20 -2.11 -6.75
CA LEU A 48 4.51 -2.52 -5.53
C LEU A 48 3.59 -1.39 -5.11
N LEU A 49 2.32 -1.71 -4.93
CA LEU A 49 1.33 -0.84 -4.33
C LEU A 49 1.06 -1.34 -2.91
N LEU A 50 1.46 -0.54 -1.94
CA LEU A 50 1.28 -0.82 -0.52
C LEU A 50 0.07 -0.05 -0.01
N THR A 51 -0.81 -0.71 0.69
CA THR A 51 -1.97 -0.08 1.30
C THR A 51 -2.34 -0.80 2.60
N TRP A 52 -3.29 -0.25 3.30
CA TRP A 52 -3.82 -0.81 4.53
C TRP A 52 -5.34 -0.69 4.55
N ARG A 53 -5.97 -1.46 5.40
CA ARG A 53 -7.40 -1.33 5.69
C ARG A 53 -7.65 -1.46 7.19
N LEU A 54 -8.78 -0.94 7.65
CA LEU A 54 -9.25 -1.27 8.98
C LEU A 54 -9.69 -2.73 9.02
N HIS A 55 -9.34 -3.43 10.10
CA HIS A 55 -9.81 -4.77 10.32
C HIS A 55 -11.30 -4.75 10.72
N GLY A 56 -12.10 -5.69 10.18
CA GLY A 56 -13.52 -5.81 10.53
C GLY A 56 -14.43 -4.71 9.97
N ASP A 57 -15.56 -4.47 10.61
CA ASP A 57 -16.62 -3.56 10.19
C ASP A 57 -16.47 -2.14 10.76
N PHE A 58 -15.38 -1.45 10.38
CA PHE A 58 -15.21 -0.02 10.69
C PHE A 58 -15.08 0.36 12.17
N SER A 59 -14.70 -0.53 13.05
CA SER A 59 -14.23 -0.10 14.35
C SER A 59 -12.81 0.45 14.19
N PRO A 60 -12.57 1.75 14.43
CA PRO A 60 -11.25 2.34 14.25
C PRO A 60 -10.21 1.80 15.23
N TYR A 61 -10.56 0.83 16.05
CA TYR A 61 -9.77 0.31 17.15
C TYR A 61 -9.54 -1.19 17.14
N ASP A 62 -9.98 -1.88 16.10
CA ASP A 62 -9.85 -3.34 15.99
C ASP A 62 -8.57 -3.78 15.24
N GLY A 63 -7.64 -2.87 15.05
CA GLY A 63 -6.42 -3.13 14.29
C GLY A 63 -6.55 -2.80 12.81
N THR A 64 -5.47 -2.99 12.10
CA THR A 64 -5.39 -2.78 10.65
C THR A 64 -4.74 -3.96 9.97
N ASP A 65 -5.05 -4.16 8.70
CA ASP A 65 -4.42 -5.17 7.85
C ASP A 65 -3.51 -4.48 6.82
N LEU A 66 -2.37 -5.09 6.54
CA LEU A 66 -1.46 -4.68 5.47
C LEU A 66 -1.75 -5.47 4.20
N LEU A 67 -1.86 -4.76 3.09
CA LEU A 67 -2.00 -5.34 1.76
C LEU A 67 -0.88 -4.82 0.86
N ILE A 68 -0.22 -5.73 0.15
CA ILE A 68 0.76 -5.38 -0.88
C ILE A 68 0.35 -6.07 -2.17
N PHE A 69 0.22 -5.25 -3.21
CA PHE A 69 -0.05 -5.71 -4.57
C PHE A 69 1.18 -5.51 -5.42
N GLU A 70 1.38 -6.37 -6.40
CA GLU A 70 2.36 -6.16 -7.46
C GLU A 70 1.69 -5.95 -8.81
N SER A 71 2.40 -5.28 -9.71
CA SER A 71 2.02 -5.17 -11.11
C SER A 71 3.23 -4.94 -12.01
N PRO A 72 3.17 -5.33 -13.30
CA PRO A 72 4.19 -5.00 -14.28
C PRO A 72 4.21 -3.51 -14.63
N GLU A 73 3.06 -2.86 -14.57
CA GLU A 73 2.86 -1.46 -14.95
C GLU A 73 2.21 -0.66 -13.80
N PRO A 74 2.41 0.67 -13.74
CA PRO A 74 1.87 1.47 -12.63
C PRO A 74 0.33 1.52 -12.59
N TRP A 75 -0.34 1.14 -13.66
CA TRP A 75 -1.79 1.03 -13.75
C TRP A 75 -2.33 -0.39 -13.65
N GLY A 76 -1.45 -1.40 -13.41
CA GLY A 76 -1.87 -2.80 -13.25
C GLY A 76 -1.53 -3.67 -14.48
N PRO A 77 -2.12 -4.87 -14.57
CA PRO A 77 -3.06 -5.46 -13.58
C PRO A 77 -2.37 -5.77 -12.25
N PHE A 78 -3.08 -5.48 -11.16
CA PHE A 78 -2.58 -5.69 -9.81
C PHE A 78 -2.92 -7.08 -9.28
N SER A 79 -1.93 -7.75 -8.69
CA SER A 79 -2.08 -9.03 -7.99
C SER A 79 -1.71 -8.87 -6.53
N LEU A 80 -2.56 -9.37 -5.62
CA LEU A 80 -2.25 -9.38 -4.19
C LEU A 80 -1.13 -10.40 -3.94
N VAL A 81 0.02 -9.93 -3.44
CA VAL A 81 1.20 -10.76 -3.17
C VAL A 81 1.53 -10.90 -1.70
N TYR A 82 0.99 -10.02 -0.87
CA TYR A 82 1.14 -10.11 0.58
C TYR A 82 -0.09 -9.58 1.29
N PHE A 83 -0.51 -10.32 2.31
CA PHE A 83 -1.57 -9.94 3.23
C PHE A 83 -1.16 -10.29 4.65
N GLU A 84 -1.26 -9.33 5.56
CA GLU A 84 -1.01 -9.51 6.98
C GLU A 84 -2.20 -8.99 7.77
N GLU A 85 -2.94 -9.92 8.34
CA GLU A 85 -4.06 -9.61 9.21
C GLU A 85 -3.55 -9.10 10.56
N PHE A 86 -4.21 -8.09 11.11
CA PHE A 86 -3.78 -7.42 12.35
C PHE A 86 -2.30 -7.02 12.32
N TRP A 87 -1.93 -6.34 11.26
CA TRP A 87 -0.57 -5.87 11.03
C TRP A 87 0.00 -5.20 12.29
N GLU A 88 1.15 -5.71 12.78
CA GLU A 88 1.81 -5.33 14.03
C GLU A 88 0.97 -5.58 15.32
N GLY A 89 -0.16 -6.28 15.23
CA GLY A 89 -1.01 -6.67 16.36
C GLY A 89 -2.31 -5.89 16.50
N LYS A 90 -3.28 -6.51 17.19
CA LYS A 90 -4.65 -5.98 17.33
C LYS A 90 -4.76 -4.64 18.05
N GLU A 91 -3.80 -4.35 18.94
CA GLU A 91 -3.83 -3.13 19.75
C GLU A 91 -3.19 -1.94 19.04
N PHE A 92 -2.60 -2.18 17.89
CA PHE A 92 -1.92 -1.19 17.09
C PHE A 92 -2.71 -0.95 15.81
N ASN A 93 -2.74 0.32 15.41
CA ASN A 93 -3.39 0.74 14.17
C ASN A 93 -2.34 1.35 13.24
N PRO A 94 -1.40 0.55 12.71
CA PRO A 94 -0.45 1.04 11.73
C PRO A 94 -1.17 1.43 10.44
N TYR A 95 -0.65 2.46 9.77
CA TYR A 95 -1.19 3.00 8.54
C TYR A 95 -0.11 3.66 7.70
N CYS A 96 -0.43 4.00 6.45
CA CYS A 96 0.49 4.62 5.49
C CYS A 96 1.80 3.84 5.32
N PRO A 97 1.75 2.53 4.94
CA PRO A 97 2.95 1.78 4.64
C PRO A 97 3.67 2.39 3.43
N ARG A 98 5.00 2.52 3.51
CA ARG A 98 5.85 3.06 2.45
C ARG A 98 7.16 2.31 2.35
N VAL A 99 7.70 2.23 1.15
CA VAL A 99 9.06 1.73 0.90
C VAL A 99 9.93 2.89 0.40
N PRO A 100 10.73 3.53 1.27
CA PRO A 100 11.69 4.53 0.82
C PRO A 100 12.76 3.88 -0.05
N LEU A 101 12.79 4.18 -1.35
CA LEU A 101 13.73 3.56 -2.32
C LEU A 101 15.19 3.67 -1.89
N LYS A 102 15.57 4.77 -1.26
CA LYS A 102 16.94 4.98 -0.77
C LYS A 102 17.35 4.04 0.39
N TRP A 103 16.38 3.30 0.95
CA TRP A 103 16.61 2.32 2.01
C TRP A 103 16.55 0.87 1.51
N MET A 104 16.46 0.69 0.19
CA MET A 104 16.65 -0.63 -0.43
C MET A 104 18.13 -0.99 -0.40
N GLU A 105 18.41 -2.27 -0.12
CA GLU A 105 19.76 -2.80 -0.19
C GLU A 105 20.17 -3.02 -1.65
N GLU A 106 21.48 -3.26 -1.87
CA GLU A 106 22.02 -3.43 -3.22
C GLU A 106 21.46 -4.66 -3.95
N ASP A 107 20.93 -5.63 -3.22
CA ASP A 107 20.26 -6.81 -3.79
C ASP A 107 18.94 -6.49 -4.52
N GLY A 108 18.39 -5.28 -4.31
CA GLY A 108 17.17 -4.80 -4.93
C GLY A 108 15.88 -5.48 -4.47
N ILE A 109 15.97 -6.39 -3.48
CA ILE A 109 14.83 -7.15 -2.93
C ILE A 109 14.69 -7.03 -1.41
N THR A 110 15.73 -6.55 -0.73
CA THR A 110 15.72 -6.30 0.70
C THR A 110 15.64 -4.80 0.97
N GLY A 111 14.86 -4.41 1.95
CA GLY A 111 14.67 -3.00 2.28
C GLY A 111 13.89 -2.81 3.57
N TRP A 112 13.36 -1.62 3.74
CA TRP A 112 12.65 -1.20 4.95
C TRP A 112 11.27 -0.68 4.62
N LEU A 113 10.28 -1.20 5.32
CA LEU A 113 8.92 -0.70 5.34
C LEU A 113 8.83 0.37 6.43
N GLN A 114 8.49 1.59 6.04
CA GLN A 114 8.18 2.68 6.96
C GLN A 114 6.66 2.78 7.11
N PHE A 115 6.18 3.03 8.32
CA PHE A 115 4.76 3.24 8.59
C PHE A 115 4.55 4.09 9.83
N SER A 116 3.39 4.69 9.93
CA SER A 116 2.92 5.40 11.11
C SER A 116 1.97 4.51 11.89
N GLY A 117 1.82 4.77 13.16
CA GLY A 117 0.88 4.04 13.99
C GLY A 117 0.70 4.68 15.35
N SER A 118 -0.41 4.35 15.98
CA SER A 118 -0.74 4.74 17.33
C SER A 118 -0.48 3.56 18.26
N TRP A 119 0.36 3.77 19.26
CA TRP A 119 0.70 2.77 20.27
C TRP A 119 0.06 3.15 21.60
N GLY A 120 -0.66 2.21 22.19
CA GLY A 120 -1.33 2.38 23.49
C GLY A 120 -2.85 2.40 23.36
N GLU A 121 -3.52 2.27 24.52
CA GLU A 121 -4.97 2.32 24.57
C GLU A 121 -5.47 3.69 24.12
N LEU A 122 -6.17 3.72 22.99
CA LEU A 122 -6.77 4.93 22.39
C LEU A 122 -7.73 5.67 23.34
N ARG A 123 -8.14 5.04 24.43
CA ARG A 123 -9.01 5.63 25.46
C ARG A 123 -8.25 6.29 26.62
N LYS A 124 -6.95 6.10 26.71
CA LYS A 124 -6.11 6.76 27.71
C LYS A 124 -5.43 7.96 27.09
N ALA A 125 -5.29 9.04 27.81
CA ALA A 125 -4.79 10.36 27.36
C ALA A 125 -3.30 10.37 26.89
N GLN A 126 -2.70 9.22 26.63
CA GLN A 126 -1.32 9.08 26.21
C GLN A 126 -1.24 8.31 24.88
N HIS A 127 -1.70 8.97 23.81
CA HIS A 127 -1.50 8.46 22.46
C HIS A 127 -0.18 8.94 21.93
N TYR A 128 0.68 8.01 21.56
CA TYR A 128 1.92 8.33 20.89
C TYR A 128 1.83 7.92 19.42
N TYR A 129 1.75 8.90 18.53
CA TYR A 129 2.03 8.68 17.12
C TYR A 129 3.53 8.49 16.94
N ARG A 130 3.89 7.38 16.28
CA ARG A 130 5.28 7.04 16.01
C ARG A 130 5.46 6.72 14.54
N SER A 131 6.63 7.09 14.02
CA SER A 131 7.12 6.52 12.77
C SER A 131 7.91 5.26 13.10
N ASN A 132 7.60 4.17 12.44
CA ASN A 132 8.18 2.86 12.67
C ASN A 132 8.81 2.36 11.39
N ILE A 133 9.75 1.44 11.53
CA ILE A 133 10.40 0.76 10.42
C ILE A 133 10.45 -0.74 10.68
N ARG A 134 10.25 -1.53 9.62
CA ARG A 134 10.40 -2.99 9.64
C ARG A 134 11.21 -3.42 8.43
N ARG A 135 12.22 -4.25 8.64
CA ARG A 135 12.98 -4.84 7.53
C ARG A 135 12.14 -5.91 6.83
N PHE A 136 12.23 -5.95 5.52
CA PHE A 136 11.62 -6.99 4.69
C PHE A 136 12.62 -7.52 3.67
N SER A 137 12.34 -8.71 3.16
CA SER A 137 13.00 -9.27 1.99
C SER A 137 11.97 -9.99 1.13
N LEU A 138 11.95 -9.68 -0.16
CA LEU A 138 11.06 -10.28 -1.13
C LEU A 138 11.57 -11.65 -1.51
N LYS A 139 10.66 -12.62 -1.63
CA LYS A 139 10.95 -13.94 -2.19
C LYS A 139 10.37 -14.00 -3.59
N MET A 140 11.23 -14.20 -4.58
CA MET A 140 10.77 -14.48 -5.93
C MET A 140 10.24 -15.92 -5.99
N GLN A 141 9.02 -16.08 -6.53
CA GLN A 141 8.43 -17.39 -6.82
C GLN A 141 8.62 -17.73 -8.29
#